data_97ff963cf19c001eb85bb9e25c58d499
#
_entry.id   97ff963cf19c001eb85bb9e25c58d499
#
_cell.length_a   1.000
_cell.length_b   1.000
_cell.length_c   1.000
_cell.angle_alpha   90.00
_cell.angle_beta   90.00
_cell.angle_gamma   90.00
#
_symmetry.space_group_name_H-M   'P 1'
#
loop_
_entity.id
_entity.type
_entity.pdbx_description
1 polymer ?
#
loop_
_entity_poly.entity_id
_entity_poly.type
_entity_poly.pdbx_seq_one_letter_code
_entity_poly.pdbx_strand_id
1 'polypeptide(L)'
;MATSALRRTLLPLTLLALAGWAAPLRAQGPAPAAKAPVAPPSFTPEEVGINEKLGATIPLDLELKGEDGKPVTLRQLIDKPTILTLNYFRCAGICTPQLGGVAEVLNRTDAIPGKDFQVITVSFDERDEPEVAAQKRTNYLGEITRPFPPAAWRFLTGPGATTKALADAVGFKFKRVDEDFVHAAAIIFISPTGKITRYMYGTTYLPADLQLAAQESARGEAMPTINKFLKFCFSYDPAGRRYVLNTTTISATVIIVAALIFVVVITRRGRRTKSEESE
;
A
#
# COMPACT_ATOMS: atom_id res chain seq x y z
N MET A 1 -37.41 61.95 31.50
CA MET A 1 -38.47 61.97 32.55
C MET A 1 -38.50 60.54 33.08
N ALA A 2 -38.09 60.50 34.28
CA ALA A 2 -38.66 59.89 35.47
C ALA A 2 -38.59 58.37 35.51
N THR A 3 -37.80 57.86 36.30
CA THR A 3 -37.67 57.54 37.75
C THR A 3 -38.13 56.10 38.05
N SER A 4 -37.13 55.33 38.47
CA SER A 4 -36.92 54.71 39.79
C SER A 4 -38.00 53.71 40.23
N ALA A 5 -37.58 52.52 40.60
CA ALA A 5 -37.69 52.08 42.00
C ALA A 5 -37.11 50.65 42.18
N LEU A 6 -36.17 50.61 43.04
CA LEU A 6 -35.67 49.48 43.84
C LEU A 6 -36.82 48.77 44.57
N ARG A 7 -36.88 47.45 44.57
CA ARG A 7 -37.31 46.69 45.74
C ARG A 7 -36.51 45.37 45.90
N ARG A 8 -35.74 45.37 46.99
CA ARG A 8 -35.22 44.22 47.70
C ARG A 8 -36.38 43.44 48.35
N THR A 9 -36.35 42.13 48.20
CA THR A 9 -37.00 41.25 49.20
C THR A 9 -36.22 39.91 49.19
N LEU A 10 -35.44 39.75 50.20
CA LEU A 10 -35.27 38.75 51.25
C LEU A 10 -35.55 37.27 50.83
N LEU A 11 -34.43 36.49 51.03
CA LEU A 11 -34.43 35.04 51.15
C LEU A 11 -35.41 34.57 52.28
N PRO A 12 -35.82 33.31 52.13
CA PRO A 12 -35.51 32.40 53.23
C PRO A 12 -34.79 31.15 52.82
N LEU A 13 -33.80 30.82 53.63
CA LEU A 13 -33.17 29.52 53.77
C LEU A 13 -34.21 28.40 53.92
N THR A 14 -34.17 27.44 53.06
CA THR A 14 -34.72 26.11 53.36
C THR A 14 -33.56 25.09 53.26
N LEU A 15 -33.09 24.74 54.43
CA LEU A 15 -32.30 23.52 54.67
C LEU A 15 -33.16 22.31 54.26
N LEU A 16 -32.85 21.64 53.20
CA LEU A 16 -33.38 20.31 52.91
C LEU A 16 -32.27 19.30 53.26
N ALA A 17 -32.57 18.48 54.26
CA ALA A 17 -31.80 17.39 54.77
C ALA A 17 -31.48 16.38 53.63
N LEU A 18 -30.21 16.20 53.30
CA LEU A 18 -29.71 15.09 52.51
C LEU A 18 -29.68 13.86 53.41
N ALA A 19 -30.76 13.08 53.42
CA ALA A 19 -30.75 11.72 53.94
C ALA A 19 -29.92 10.83 53.02
N GLY A 20 -28.74 10.45 53.48
CA GLY A 20 -27.83 9.57 52.76
C GLY A 20 -28.43 8.19 52.54
N TRP A 21 -28.64 7.86 51.28
CA TRP A 21 -28.77 6.46 50.86
C TRP A 21 -27.36 5.89 50.65
N ALA A 22 -26.81 5.27 51.70
CA ALA A 22 -25.67 4.41 51.61
C ALA A 22 -26.13 3.10 50.95
N ALA A 23 -26.04 3.03 49.61
CA ALA A 23 -26.14 1.75 48.92
C ALA A 23 -24.86 0.90 49.25
N PRO A 24 -24.99 -0.37 49.63
CA PRO A 24 -23.83 -1.20 49.87
C PRO A 24 -23.04 -1.34 48.59
N LEU A 25 -21.77 -0.89 48.57
CA LEU A 25 -20.82 -1.21 47.52
C LEU A 25 -20.66 -2.76 47.53
N ARG A 26 -21.33 -3.40 46.59
CA ARG A 26 -21.01 -4.77 46.24
C ARG A 26 -19.58 -4.80 45.70
N ALA A 27 -18.66 -5.37 46.41
CA ALA A 27 -17.32 -5.67 45.89
C ALA A 27 -17.47 -6.54 44.68
N GLN A 28 -17.27 -5.95 43.51
CA GLN A 28 -17.12 -6.70 42.27
C GLN A 28 -15.85 -7.50 42.39
N GLY A 29 -15.98 -8.84 42.38
CA GLY A 29 -14.83 -9.71 42.34
C GLY A 29 -13.90 -9.34 41.17
N PRO A 30 -12.62 -9.71 41.23
CA PRO A 30 -11.66 -9.38 40.19
C PRO A 30 -12.22 -9.81 38.84
N ALA A 31 -12.34 -8.86 37.92
CA ALA A 31 -12.71 -9.14 36.54
C ALA A 31 -11.78 -10.23 35.99
N PRO A 32 -12.29 -11.21 35.22
CA PRO A 32 -11.42 -12.20 34.59
C PRO A 32 -10.36 -11.46 33.80
N ALA A 33 -9.09 -11.81 34.05
CA ALA A 33 -7.95 -11.18 33.39
C ALA A 33 -8.16 -11.23 31.89
N ALA A 34 -8.35 -10.05 31.28
CA ALA A 34 -8.41 -9.93 29.82
C ALA A 34 -7.13 -10.58 29.27
N LYS A 35 -7.27 -11.58 28.40
CA LYS A 35 -6.12 -12.15 27.70
C LYS A 35 -5.35 -10.98 27.09
N ALA A 36 -4.05 -10.88 27.43
CA ALA A 36 -3.18 -9.88 26.84
C ALA A 36 -3.34 -9.93 25.32
N PRO A 37 -3.41 -8.77 24.64
CA PRO A 37 -3.47 -8.75 23.18
C PRO A 37 -2.28 -9.56 22.67
N VAL A 38 -2.54 -10.59 21.87
CA VAL A 38 -1.48 -11.32 21.18
C VAL A 38 -0.83 -10.33 20.24
N ALA A 39 0.47 -10.05 20.45
CA ALA A 39 1.21 -9.17 19.58
C ALA A 39 1.09 -9.72 18.13
N PRO A 40 0.79 -8.87 17.13
CA PRO A 40 0.73 -9.33 15.76
C PRO A 40 2.08 -9.97 15.39
N PRO A 41 2.09 -11.06 14.63
CA PRO A 41 3.33 -11.71 14.23
C PRO A 41 4.21 -10.70 13.49
N SER A 42 5.46 -10.57 13.94
CA SER A 42 6.46 -9.74 13.28
C SER A 42 7.12 -10.56 12.18
N PHE A 43 7.11 -10.06 10.96
CA PHE A 43 7.77 -10.67 9.81
C PHE A 43 8.96 -9.83 9.38
N THR A 44 10.04 -10.49 8.94
CA THR A 44 11.18 -9.78 8.37
C THR A 44 10.89 -9.40 6.90
N PRO A 45 11.53 -8.35 6.35
CA PRO A 45 11.41 -8.01 4.93
C PRO A 45 11.86 -9.13 3.98
N GLU A 46 12.66 -10.07 4.49
CA GLU A 46 13.09 -11.27 3.75
C GLU A 46 11.99 -12.32 3.65
N GLU A 47 11.05 -12.35 4.61
CA GLU A 47 9.95 -13.30 4.63
C GLU A 47 8.71 -12.80 3.89
N VAL A 48 8.37 -11.50 4.06
CA VAL A 48 7.16 -10.87 3.50
C VAL A 48 7.53 -9.49 2.97
N GLY A 49 7.20 -9.22 1.72
CA GLY A 49 7.49 -7.91 1.12
C GLY A 49 7.69 -7.97 -0.39
N ILE A 50 8.33 -6.97 -0.94
CA ILE A 50 8.65 -6.91 -2.35
C ILE A 50 10.12 -6.51 -2.52
N ASN A 51 10.88 -7.39 -3.16
CA ASN A 51 12.22 -7.11 -3.65
C ASN A 51 12.12 -6.70 -5.12
N GLU A 52 12.01 -5.39 -5.39
CA GLU A 52 11.78 -4.86 -6.73
C GLU A 52 12.82 -5.36 -7.74
N LYS A 53 12.33 -5.90 -8.85
CA LYS A 53 13.13 -6.41 -9.96
C LYS A 53 12.91 -5.57 -11.23
N LEU A 54 13.02 -4.26 -11.09
CA LEU A 54 12.85 -3.32 -12.19
C LEU A 54 13.78 -3.66 -13.36
N GLY A 55 13.21 -3.67 -14.56
CA GLY A 55 13.94 -4.01 -15.78
C GLY A 55 14.08 -5.50 -16.06
N ALA A 56 13.81 -6.38 -15.08
CA ALA A 56 13.78 -7.82 -15.33
C ALA A 56 12.53 -8.22 -16.15
N THR A 57 12.62 -9.32 -16.87
CA THR A 57 11.51 -9.89 -17.64
C THR A 57 10.89 -11.05 -16.87
N ILE A 58 9.57 -11.09 -16.80
CA ILE A 58 8.83 -12.20 -16.20
C ILE A 58 8.77 -13.40 -17.16
N PRO A 59 8.66 -14.63 -16.64
CA PRO A 59 8.49 -15.81 -17.47
C PRO A 59 7.09 -15.82 -18.11
N LEU A 60 7.03 -15.49 -19.40
CA LEU A 60 5.76 -15.34 -20.14
C LEU A 60 5.10 -16.71 -20.47
N ASP A 61 5.86 -17.79 -20.44
CA ASP A 61 5.37 -19.13 -20.81
C ASP A 61 4.78 -19.90 -19.61
N LEU A 62 4.60 -19.23 -18.47
CA LEU A 62 3.91 -19.82 -17.33
C LEU A 62 2.44 -20.08 -17.69
N GLU A 63 2.05 -21.35 -17.53
CA GLU A 63 0.68 -21.80 -17.76
C GLU A 63 -0.15 -21.62 -16.49
N LEU A 64 -1.22 -20.87 -16.63
CA LEU A 64 -2.23 -20.58 -15.62
C LEU A 64 -3.60 -21.06 -16.11
N LYS A 65 -4.61 -20.93 -15.27
CA LYS A 65 -6.02 -21.18 -15.64
C LYS A 65 -6.79 -19.87 -15.63
N GLY A 66 -7.49 -19.59 -16.71
CA GLY A 66 -8.45 -18.50 -16.78
C GLY A 66 -9.69 -18.74 -15.94
N GLU A 67 -10.54 -17.75 -15.82
CA GLU A 67 -11.83 -17.78 -15.12
C GLU A 67 -12.81 -18.80 -15.72
N ASP A 68 -12.57 -19.20 -16.96
CA ASP A 68 -13.33 -20.22 -17.70
C ASP A 68 -12.74 -21.63 -17.52
N GLY A 69 -11.74 -21.79 -16.66
CA GLY A 69 -11.05 -23.04 -16.39
C GLY A 69 -10.08 -23.49 -17.50
N LYS A 70 -9.95 -22.73 -18.58
CA LYS A 70 -9.04 -23.07 -19.68
C LYS A 70 -7.60 -22.69 -19.38
N PRO A 71 -6.63 -23.49 -19.83
CA PRO A 71 -5.23 -23.12 -19.72
C PRO A 71 -4.93 -21.88 -20.57
N VAL A 72 -4.11 -20.99 -20.03
CA VAL A 72 -3.67 -19.78 -20.70
C VAL A 72 -2.26 -19.42 -20.24
N THR A 73 -1.43 -18.94 -21.15
CA THR A 73 -0.09 -18.42 -20.78
C THR A 73 -0.09 -16.91 -20.65
N LEU A 74 0.83 -16.37 -19.87
CA LEU A 74 1.01 -14.91 -19.79
C LEU A 74 1.39 -14.32 -21.15
N ARG A 75 2.09 -15.06 -22.00
CA ARG A 75 2.42 -14.66 -23.38
C ARG A 75 1.18 -14.41 -24.24
N GLN A 76 0.13 -15.21 -24.04
CA GLN A 76 -1.13 -15.05 -24.78
C GLN A 76 -1.93 -13.84 -24.30
N LEU A 77 -1.74 -13.44 -23.05
CA LEU A 77 -2.51 -12.35 -22.41
C LEU A 77 -1.80 -10.99 -22.50
N ILE A 78 -0.47 -10.97 -22.36
CA ILE A 78 0.30 -9.72 -22.27
C ILE A 78 0.70 -9.26 -23.68
N ASP A 79 -0.16 -8.45 -24.28
CA ASP A 79 0.05 -7.82 -25.58
C ASP A 79 0.11 -6.27 -25.48
N LYS A 80 -0.15 -5.74 -24.31
CA LYS A 80 -0.16 -4.30 -23.98
C LYS A 80 0.33 -4.07 -22.54
N PRO A 81 0.55 -2.80 -22.13
CA PRO A 81 0.86 -2.48 -20.74
C PRO A 81 -0.08 -3.21 -19.79
N THR A 82 0.45 -3.94 -18.84
CA THR A 82 -0.33 -4.81 -17.96
C THR A 82 -0.07 -4.43 -16.51
N ILE A 83 -1.15 -4.20 -15.77
CA ILE A 83 -1.12 -4.09 -14.33
C ILE A 83 -1.30 -5.50 -13.76
N LEU A 84 -0.24 -6.03 -13.16
CA LEU A 84 -0.25 -7.31 -12.49
C LEU A 84 -0.50 -7.11 -11.00
N THR A 85 -1.46 -7.85 -10.44
CA THR A 85 -1.69 -7.95 -9.00
C THR A 85 -1.58 -9.40 -8.57
N LEU A 86 -0.94 -9.63 -7.42
CA LEU A 86 -0.81 -10.93 -6.79
C LEU A 86 -1.62 -10.93 -5.50
N ASN A 87 -2.62 -11.80 -5.44
CA ASN A 87 -3.58 -11.89 -4.34
C ASN A 87 -3.87 -13.36 -4.03
N TYR A 88 -4.73 -13.63 -3.05
CA TYR A 88 -5.45 -14.89 -2.94
C TYR A 88 -6.94 -14.60 -2.74
N PHE A 89 -7.81 -15.37 -3.39
CA PHE A 89 -9.21 -14.96 -3.55
C PHE A 89 -10.08 -15.19 -2.32
N ARG A 90 -9.63 -16.02 -1.38
CA ARG A 90 -10.31 -16.25 -0.09
C ARG A 90 -9.91 -15.26 1.00
N CYS A 91 -9.09 -14.27 0.66
CA CYS A 91 -8.57 -13.27 1.57
C CYS A 91 -9.70 -12.44 2.22
N ALA A 92 -9.73 -12.46 3.55
CA ALA A 92 -10.56 -11.56 4.35
C ALA A 92 -9.85 -10.24 4.72
N GLY A 93 -8.58 -10.09 4.34
CA GLY A 93 -7.69 -9.00 4.74
C GLY A 93 -7.40 -7.98 3.66
N ILE A 94 -6.11 -7.78 3.37
CA ILE A 94 -5.59 -6.69 2.53
C ILE A 94 -5.96 -6.79 1.04
N CYS A 95 -6.28 -7.99 0.52
CA CYS A 95 -6.58 -8.18 -0.90
C CYS A 95 -7.85 -7.43 -1.33
N THR A 96 -8.88 -7.43 -0.48
CA THR A 96 -10.14 -6.72 -0.76
C THR A 96 -9.92 -5.22 -0.91
N PRO A 97 -9.33 -4.47 0.02
CA PRO A 97 -9.04 -3.05 -0.17
C PRO A 97 -8.06 -2.79 -1.30
N GLN A 98 -7.13 -3.70 -1.61
CA GLN A 98 -6.22 -3.53 -2.74
C GLN A 98 -6.96 -3.60 -4.08
N LEU A 99 -7.77 -4.62 -4.31
CA LEU A 99 -8.52 -4.77 -5.56
C LEU A 99 -9.64 -3.73 -5.68
N GLY A 100 -10.27 -3.32 -4.56
CA GLY A 100 -11.20 -2.18 -4.53
C GLY A 100 -10.51 -0.88 -4.93
N GLY A 101 -9.29 -0.63 -4.45
CA GLY A 101 -8.48 0.53 -4.88
C GLY A 101 -8.10 0.48 -6.36
N VAL A 102 -7.87 -0.72 -6.91
CA VAL A 102 -7.72 -0.89 -8.36
C VAL A 102 -9.01 -0.52 -9.07
N ALA A 103 -10.17 -1.03 -8.66
CA ALA A 103 -11.46 -0.68 -9.25
C ALA A 103 -11.74 0.83 -9.18
N GLU A 104 -11.45 1.46 -8.03
CA GLU A 104 -11.60 2.90 -7.84
C GLU A 104 -10.74 3.70 -8.83
N VAL A 105 -9.45 3.38 -8.95
CA VAL A 105 -8.56 4.12 -9.87
C VAL A 105 -8.93 3.88 -11.34
N LEU A 106 -9.44 2.68 -11.68
CA LEU A 106 -9.95 2.38 -13.03
C LEU A 106 -11.17 3.23 -13.39
N ASN A 107 -12.02 3.57 -12.41
CA ASN A 107 -13.14 4.47 -12.61
C ASN A 107 -12.72 5.92 -12.86
N ARG A 108 -11.57 6.33 -12.36
CA ARG A 108 -11.11 7.74 -12.32
C ARG A 108 -10.00 8.08 -13.31
N THR A 109 -9.34 7.08 -13.90
CA THR A 109 -8.24 7.33 -14.87
C THR A 109 -8.79 7.69 -16.24
N ASP A 110 -8.11 8.60 -16.95
CA ASP A 110 -8.41 8.94 -18.33
C ASP A 110 -7.88 7.88 -19.33
N ALA A 111 -6.92 7.06 -18.92
CA ALA A 111 -6.43 5.95 -19.73
C ALA A 111 -7.56 4.94 -19.98
N ILE A 112 -7.59 4.36 -21.18
CA ILE A 112 -8.68 3.50 -21.65
C ILE A 112 -8.31 2.03 -21.39
N PRO A 113 -8.99 1.35 -20.43
CA PRO A 113 -8.77 -0.07 -20.21
C PRO A 113 -9.06 -0.91 -21.45
N GLY A 114 -8.23 -1.91 -21.70
CA GLY A 114 -8.32 -2.76 -22.89
C GLY A 114 -7.66 -2.17 -24.14
N LYS A 115 -7.41 -0.86 -24.17
CA LYS A 115 -6.68 -0.16 -25.25
C LYS A 115 -5.28 0.25 -24.78
N ASP A 116 -5.21 1.12 -23.78
CA ASP A 116 -3.95 1.70 -23.30
C ASP A 116 -3.24 0.78 -22.30
N PHE A 117 -4.01 -0.03 -21.58
CA PHE A 117 -3.52 -1.02 -20.63
C PHE A 117 -4.58 -2.09 -20.34
N GLN A 118 -4.17 -3.12 -19.62
CA GLN A 118 -5.05 -4.16 -19.07
C GLN A 118 -4.66 -4.51 -17.64
N VAL A 119 -5.49 -5.27 -16.94
CA VAL A 119 -5.24 -5.75 -15.59
C VAL A 119 -5.27 -7.28 -15.57
N ILE A 120 -4.30 -7.88 -14.91
CA ILE A 120 -4.25 -9.32 -14.64
C ILE A 120 -4.06 -9.50 -13.14
N THR A 121 -5.04 -10.15 -12.51
CA THR A 121 -4.99 -10.57 -11.12
C THR A 121 -4.72 -12.07 -11.07
N VAL A 122 -3.65 -12.48 -10.40
CA VAL A 122 -3.29 -13.89 -10.25
C VAL A 122 -3.39 -14.28 -8.78
N SER A 123 -4.13 -15.35 -8.50
CA SER A 123 -4.08 -15.96 -7.18
C SER A 123 -2.79 -16.74 -7.00
N PHE A 124 -2.12 -16.53 -5.87
CA PHE A 124 -0.97 -17.34 -5.48
C PHE A 124 -1.35 -18.47 -4.51
N ASP A 125 -2.63 -18.57 -4.12
CA ASP A 125 -3.14 -19.72 -3.36
C ASP A 125 -3.52 -20.85 -4.32
N GLU A 126 -2.80 -21.96 -4.26
CA GLU A 126 -3.06 -23.14 -5.09
C GLU A 126 -4.44 -23.80 -4.84
N ARG A 127 -5.11 -23.41 -3.74
CA ARG A 127 -6.46 -23.88 -3.39
C ARG A 127 -7.56 -23.09 -4.09
N ASP A 128 -7.22 -21.95 -4.70
CA ASP A 128 -8.18 -21.14 -5.43
C ASP A 128 -8.44 -21.75 -6.81
N GLU A 129 -9.71 -22.04 -7.07
CA GLU A 129 -10.17 -22.63 -8.32
C GLU A 129 -10.73 -21.57 -9.28
N PRO A 130 -10.85 -21.87 -10.58
CA PRO A 130 -11.36 -20.93 -11.60
C PRO A 130 -12.73 -20.34 -11.29
N GLU A 131 -13.58 -21.09 -10.60
CA GLU A 131 -14.93 -20.65 -10.20
C GLU A 131 -14.87 -19.49 -9.21
N VAL A 132 -13.93 -19.53 -8.27
CA VAL A 132 -13.70 -18.44 -7.30
C VAL A 132 -13.11 -17.22 -8.03
N ALA A 133 -12.22 -17.44 -8.99
CA ALA A 133 -11.70 -16.38 -9.85
C ALA A 133 -12.80 -15.70 -10.65
N ALA A 134 -13.71 -16.46 -11.27
CA ALA A 134 -14.87 -15.96 -12.01
C ALA A 134 -15.80 -15.12 -11.13
N GLN A 135 -16.07 -15.59 -9.91
CA GLN A 135 -16.89 -14.84 -8.95
C GLN A 135 -16.22 -13.52 -8.53
N LYS A 136 -14.93 -13.56 -8.19
CA LYS A 136 -14.17 -12.35 -7.84
C LYS A 136 -14.16 -11.36 -8.99
N ARG A 137 -13.90 -11.82 -10.20
CA ARG A 137 -13.96 -10.98 -11.40
C ARG A 137 -15.31 -10.31 -11.56
N THR A 138 -16.40 -11.06 -11.43
CA THR A 138 -17.77 -10.53 -11.53
C THR A 138 -18.01 -9.44 -10.49
N ASN A 139 -17.57 -9.65 -9.23
CA ASN A 139 -17.74 -8.69 -8.16
C ASN A 139 -16.99 -7.38 -8.46
N TYR A 140 -15.71 -7.43 -8.83
CA TYR A 140 -14.92 -6.22 -9.09
C TYR A 140 -15.28 -5.52 -10.41
N LEU A 141 -15.71 -6.26 -11.43
CA LEU A 141 -16.28 -5.64 -12.62
C LEU A 141 -17.61 -4.92 -12.31
N GLY A 142 -18.37 -5.40 -11.33
CA GLY A 142 -19.57 -4.74 -10.82
C GLY A 142 -19.30 -3.41 -10.10
N GLU A 143 -18.08 -3.19 -9.60
CA GLU A 143 -17.65 -1.93 -9.01
C GLU A 143 -17.22 -0.87 -10.06
N ILE A 144 -17.08 -1.29 -11.33
CA ILE A 144 -16.72 -0.37 -12.42
C ILE A 144 -17.96 0.35 -12.91
N THR A 145 -17.94 1.68 -12.82
CA THR A 145 -19.08 2.55 -13.14
C THR A 145 -18.98 3.20 -14.54
N ARG A 146 -17.86 3.00 -15.24
CA ARG A 146 -17.61 3.50 -16.59
C ARG A 146 -17.68 2.36 -17.62
N PRO A 147 -17.80 2.64 -18.94
CA PRO A 147 -17.62 1.62 -19.96
C PRO A 147 -16.28 0.91 -19.81
N PHE A 148 -16.33 -0.40 -19.63
CA PHE A 148 -15.15 -1.22 -19.36
C PHE A 148 -15.26 -2.55 -20.10
N PRO A 149 -14.31 -2.86 -21.03
CA PRO A 149 -14.30 -4.15 -21.70
C PRO A 149 -14.01 -5.27 -20.68
N PRO A 150 -14.90 -6.26 -20.50
CA PRO A 150 -14.68 -7.29 -19.49
C PRO A 150 -13.35 -8.05 -19.66
N ALA A 151 -12.83 -8.17 -20.88
CA ALA A 151 -11.53 -8.79 -21.15
C ALA A 151 -10.35 -7.97 -20.67
N ALA A 152 -10.53 -6.69 -20.32
CA ALA A 152 -9.46 -5.83 -19.83
C ALA A 152 -9.07 -6.08 -18.36
N TRP A 153 -9.80 -6.91 -17.63
CA TRP A 153 -9.43 -7.37 -16.30
C TRP A 153 -9.65 -8.89 -16.18
N ARG A 154 -8.55 -9.63 -16.16
CA ARG A 154 -8.54 -11.08 -16.06
C ARG A 154 -8.16 -11.52 -14.65
N PHE A 155 -8.78 -12.63 -14.20
CA PHE A 155 -8.50 -13.24 -12.90
C PHE A 155 -8.05 -14.68 -13.15
N LEU A 156 -6.84 -14.99 -12.72
CA LEU A 156 -6.21 -16.27 -13.04
C LEU A 156 -5.89 -17.04 -11.76
N THR A 157 -5.92 -18.36 -11.88
CA THR A 157 -5.46 -19.31 -10.87
C THR A 157 -4.38 -20.21 -11.48
N GLY A 158 -3.72 -21.02 -10.67
CA GLY A 158 -2.74 -21.95 -11.19
C GLY A 158 -2.09 -22.81 -10.11
N PRO A 159 -1.29 -23.81 -10.54
CA PRO A 159 -0.52 -24.62 -9.59
C PRO A 159 0.40 -23.76 -8.73
N GLY A 160 0.57 -24.12 -7.47
CA GLY A 160 1.40 -23.35 -6.52
C GLY A 160 2.84 -23.13 -7.01
N ALA A 161 3.44 -24.10 -7.72
CA ALA A 161 4.76 -23.93 -8.30
C ALA A 161 4.80 -22.84 -9.38
N THR A 162 3.76 -22.77 -10.23
CA THR A 162 3.65 -21.77 -11.31
C THR A 162 3.42 -20.36 -10.73
N THR A 163 2.48 -20.22 -9.82
CA THR A 163 2.17 -18.93 -9.19
C THR A 163 3.31 -18.43 -8.33
N LYS A 164 4.03 -19.34 -7.64
CA LYS A 164 5.26 -19.01 -6.92
C LYS A 164 6.37 -18.55 -7.86
N ALA A 165 6.57 -19.21 -9.00
CA ALA A 165 7.55 -18.78 -9.98
C ALA A 165 7.27 -17.36 -10.50
N LEU A 166 5.99 -17.02 -10.73
CA LEU A 166 5.59 -15.66 -11.09
C LEU A 166 5.88 -14.66 -9.95
N ALA A 167 5.49 -15.01 -8.72
CA ALA A 167 5.74 -14.17 -7.55
C ALA A 167 7.25 -13.93 -7.34
N ASP A 168 8.06 -14.98 -7.45
CA ASP A 168 9.52 -14.87 -7.36
C ASP A 168 10.08 -14.00 -8.49
N ALA A 169 9.56 -14.12 -9.71
CA ALA A 169 10.01 -13.34 -10.86
C ALA A 169 9.78 -11.84 -10.68
N VAL A 170 8.68 -11.45 -10.02
CA VAL A 170 8.40 -10.04 -9.70
C VAL A 170 8.90 -9.65 -8.30
N GLY A 171 9.63 -10.52 -7.61
CA GLY A 171 10.17 -10.26 -6.28
C GLY A 171 9.12 -10.14 -5.18
N PHE A 172 7.91 -10.64 -5.40
CA PHE A 172 6.81 -10.64 -4.44
C PHE A 172 6.96 -11.82 -3.47
N LYS A 173 7.03 -11.51 -2.17
CA LYS A 173 7.18 -12.50 -1.11
C LYS A 173 5.94 -12.52 -0.23
N PHE A 174 5.45 -13.73 0.00
CA PHE A 174 4.32 -13.99 0.86
C PHE A 174 4.61 -15.20 1.75
N LYS A 175 3.97 -15.26 2.90
CA LYS A 175 4.13 -16.35 3.87
C LYS A 175 2.76 -16.84 4.30
N ARG A 176 2.57 -18.15 4.25
CA ARG A 176 1.37 -18.78 4.79
C ARG A 176 1.42 -18.77 6.32
N VAL A 177 0.32 -18.39 6.93
CA VAL A 177 0.09 -18.42 8.37
C VAL A 177 -1.29 -19.06 8.58
N ASP A 178 -1.28 -20.27 9.08
CA ASP A 178 -2.48 -21.12 9.20
C ASP A 178 -3.22 -21.29 7.87
N GLU A 179 -4.45 -20.83 7.77
CA GLU A 179 -5.26 -20.89 6.55
C GLU A 179 -5.13 -19.65 5.66
N ASP A 180 -4.48 -18.60 6.16
CA ASP A 180 -4.32 -17.31 5.49
C ASP A 180 -2.88 -17.08 5.02
N PHE A 181 -2.66 -15.95 4.35
CA PHE A 181 -1.34 -15.51 3.94
C PHE A 181 -1.09 -14.08 4.38
N VAL A 182 0.16 -13.81 4.73
CA VAL A 182 0.66 -12.45 4.93
C VAL A 182 1.47 -12.05 3.70
N HIS A 183 1.12 -10.92 3.11
CA HIS A 183 1.76 -10.39 1.91
C HIS A 183 1.69 -8.86 1.85
N ALA A 184 2.52 -8.25 1.01
CA ALA A 184 2.47 -6.82 0.73
C ALA A 184 1.34 -6.49 -0.26
N ALA A 185 0.79 -5.29 -0.18
CA ALA A 185 -0.12 -4.76 -1.19
C ALA A 185 0.67 -3.93 -2.20
N ALA A 186 0.66 -4.32 -3.45
CA ALA A 186 1.22 -3.55 -4.55
C ALA A 186 0.63 -3.98 -5.89
N ILE A 187 0.61 -3.06 -6.84
CA ILE A 187 0.39 -3.34 -8.26
C ILE A 187 1.71 -3.19 -9.00
N ILE A 188 1.92 -4.05 -9.99
CA ILE A 188 3.17 -4.16 -10.73
C ILE A 188 2.88 -3.90 -12.20
N PHE A 189 3.59 -2.97 -12.81
CA PHE A 189 3.43 -2.66 -14.22
C PHE A 189 4.39 -3.49 -15.05
N ILE A 190 3.84 -4.16 -16.07
CA ILE A 190 4.55 -5.03 -16.99
C ILE A 190 4.38 -4.48 -18.41
N SER A 191 5.48 -4.34 -19.14
CA SER A 191 5.45 -3.94 -20.54
C SER A 191 4.85 -5.03 -21.45
N PRO A 192 4.47 -4.72 -22.69
CA PRO A 192 4.03 -5.71 -23.68
C PRO A 192 5.04 -6.85 -23.93
N THR A 193 6.32 -6.62 -23.63
CA THR A 193 7.40 -7.61 -23.76
C THR A 193 7.69 -8.39 -22.48
N GLY A 194 6.86 -8.22 -21.45
CA GLY A 194 7.03 -8.90 -20.15
C GLY A 194 8.01 -8.24 -19.19
N LYS A 195 8.53 -7.05 -19.50
CA LYS A 195 9.49 -6.34 -18.66
C LYS A 195 8.80 -5.63 -17.51
N ILE A 196 9.32 -5.76 -16.30
CA ILE A 196 8.84 -5.06 -15.11
C ILE A 196 9.27 -3.59 -15.19
N THR A 197 8.31 -2.68 -15.21
CA THR A 197 8.57 -1.25 -15.44
C THR A 197 8.37 -0.40 -14.19
N ARG A 198 7.41 -0.74 -13.32
CA ARG A 198 7.14 0.04 -12.11
C ARG A 198 6.42 -0.79 -11.06
N TYR A 199 6.60 -0.41 -9.80
CA TYR A 199 5.80 -0.87 -8.66
C TYR A 199 5.04 0.30 -8.05
N MET A 200 3.79 0.10 -7.67
CA MET A 200 3.00 1.04 -6.89
C MET A 200 2.46 0.33 -5.66
N TYR A 201 2.78 0.86 -4.47
CA TYR A 201 2.46 0.23 -3.19
C TYR A 201 1.18 0.76 -2.59
N GLY A 202 0.57 -0.08 -1.74
CA GLY A 202 -0.62 0.25 -0.98
C GLY A 202 -1.91 -0.17 -1.66
N THR A 203 -3.00 0.39 -1.19
CA THR A 203 -4.38 0.04 -1.59
C THR A 203 -5.11 1.21 -2.24
N THR A 204 -4.46 2.37 -2.34
CA THR A 204 -5.02 3.58 -2.97
C THR A 204 -4.05 4.09 -4.01
N TYR A 205 -4.55 4.37 -5.20
CA TYR A 205 -3.74 4.76 -6.35
C TYR A 205 -4.23 6.08 -6.94
N LEU A 206 -3.29 6.93 -7.37
CA LEU A 206 -3.62 8.17 -8.04
C LEU A 206 -3.81 7.91 -9.55
N PRO A 207 -4.90 8.43 -10.17
CA PRO A 207 -5.16 8.26 -11.60
C PRO A 207 -4.00 8.72 -12.50
N ALA A 208 -3.39 9.87 -12.18
CA ALA A 208 -2.26 10.41 -12.92
C ALA A 208 -1.02 9.49 -12.86
N ASP A 209 -0.74 8.91 -11.68
CA ASP A 209 0.40 7.98 -11.51
C ASP A 209 0.18 6.69 -12.29
N LEU A 210 -1.05 6.17 -12.30
CA LEU A 210 -1.42 4.98 -13.08
C LEU A 210 -1.25 5.25 -14.58
N GLN A 211 -1.74 6.39 -15.05
CA GLN A 211 -1.64 6.79 -16.46
C GLN A 211 -0.17 6.93 -16.89
N LEU A 212 0.65 7.60 -16.08
CA LEU A 212 2.08 7.74 -16.33
C LEU A 212 2.78 6.37 -16.38
N ALA A 213 2.52 5.52 -15.39
CA ALA A 213 3.09 4.17 -15.31
C ALA A 213 2.67 3.30 -16.51
N ALA A 214 1.43 3.41 -16.99
CA ALA A 214 0.98 2.70 -18.18
C ALA A 214 1.71 3.19 -19.43
N GLN A 215 1.93 4.51 -19.60
CA GLN A 215 2.67 5.08 -20.71
C GLN A 215 4.15 4.66 -20.70
N GLU A 216 4.81 4.68 -19.54
CA GLU A 216 6.19 4.19 -19.37
C GLU A 216 6.28 2.71 -19.70
N SER A 217 5.30 1.93 -19.24
CA SER A 217 5.21 0.50 -19.53
C SER A 217 5.04 0.22 -21.02
N ALA A 218 4.26 1.05 -21.74
CA ALA A 218 4.11 0.95 -23.19
C ALA A 218 5.44 1.13 -23.92
N ARG A 219 6.32 1.98 -23.40
CA ARG A 219 7.67 2.20 -23.96
C ARG A 219 8.71 1.21 -23.44
N GLY A 220 8.33 0.33 -22.49
CA GLY A 220 9.25 -0.59 -21.82
C GLY A 220 10.29 0.12 -20.95
N GLU A 221 10.00 1.33 -20.49
CA GLU A 221 10.87 2.12 -19.63
C GLU A 221 10.71 1.70 -18.18
N ALA A 222 11.80 1.20 -17.58
CA ALA A 222 11.81 0.86 -16.17
C ALA A 222 12.16 2.09 -15.34
N MET A 223 11.18 2.62 -14.62
CA MET A 223 11.36 3.82 -13.80
C MET A 223 11.42 3.47 -12.33
N PRO A 224 12.37 4.06 -11.57
CA PRO A 224 12.47 3.83 -10.14
C PRO A 224 11.15 4.18 -9.44
N THR A 225 10.72 3.32 -8.54
CA THR A 225 9.57 3.60 -7.69
C THR A 225 9.87 4.85 -6.84
N ILE A 226 9.01 5.86 -6.92
CA ILE A 226 9.14 7.14 -6.17
C ILE A 226 9.33 6.89 -4.66
N ASN A 227 8.88 5.75 -4.18
CA ASN A 227 9.07 5.30 -2.80
C ASN A 227 10.53 5.20 -2.31
N LYS A 228 11.55 5.13 -3.18
CA LYS A 228 12.94 5.16 -2.70
C LYS A 228 13.28 6.51 -2.08
N PHE A 229 12.82 7.63 -2.66
CA PHE A 229 12.96 8.95 -2.06
C PHE A 229 12.08 9.13 -0.83
N LEU A 230 10.83 8.62 -0.88
CA LEU A 230 9.93 8.68 0.28
C LEU A 230 10.43 7.81 1.44
N LYS A 231 10.99 6.62 1.18
CA LYS A 231 11.60 5.78 2.23
C LYS A 231 12.82 6.43 2.89
N PHE A 232 13.52 7.30 2.18
CA PHE A 232 14.62 8.07 2.78
C PHE A 232 14.10 9.14 3.76
N CYS A 233 12.99 9.80 3.42
CA CYS A 233 12.41 10.86 4.22
C CYS A 233 11.35 10.39 5.23
N PHE A 234 10.68 9.28 4.96
CA PHE A 234 9.58 8.77 5.76
C PHE A 234 9.79 7.31 6.13
N SER A 235 9.56 6.97 7.39
CA SER A 235 9.46 5.60 7.88
C SER A 235 8.00 5.24 8.08
N TYR A 236 7.63 4.02 7.72
CA TYR A 236 6.30 3.50 8.07
C TYR A 236 6.30 3.09 9.54
N ASP A 237 5.39 3.68 10.33
CA ASP A 237 5.10 3.29 11.70
C ASP A 237 3.99 2.24 11.71
N PRO A 238 4.31 0.95 11.97
CA PRO A 238 3.31 -0.11 11.99
C PRO A 238 2.28 0.03 13.12
N ALA A 239 2.68 0.63 14.25
CA ALA A 239 1.80 0.82 15.40
C ALA A 239 0.77 1.91 15.14
N GLY A 240 1.20 3.03 14.53
CA GLY A 240 0.32 4.13 14.16
C GLY A 240 -0.33 3.99 12.78
N ARG A 241 -0.02 2.95 12.00
CA ARG A 241 -0.48 2.73 10.61
C ARG A 241 -0.32 3.96 9.71
N ARG A 242 0.76 4.72 9.90
CA ARG A 242 1.02 5.98 9.20
C ARG A 242 2.48 6.11 8.83
N TYR A 243 2.75 6.92 7.81
CA TYR A 243 4.11 7.35 7.51
C TYR A 243 4.50 8.50 8.43
N VAL A 244 5.64 8.36 9.10
CA VAL A 244 6.25 9.39 9.93
C VAL A 244 7.55 9.86 9.31
N LEU A 245 7.85 11.15 9.45
CA LEU A 245 9.13 11.72 8.98
C LEU A 245 10.29 11.05 9.71
N ASN A 246 11.24 10.53 8.95
CA ASN A 246 12.49 10.01 9.50
C ASN A 246 13.44 11.17 9.82
N THR A 247 13.14 11.84 10.93
CA THR A 247 13.88 13.03 11.38
C THR A 247 15.36 12.73 11.58
N THR A 248 15.71 11.51 12.02
CA THR A 248 17.10 11.07 12.24
C THR A 248 17.89 11.05 10.94
N THR A 249 17.34 10.45 9.88
CA THR A 249 18.00 10.35 8.57
C THR A 249 18.13 11.72 7.91
N ILE A 250 17.09 12.54 7.98
CA ILE A 250 17.09 13.90 7.42
C ILE A 250 18.14 14.76 8.16
N SER A 251 18.12 14.77 9.49
CA SER A 251 19.07 15.54 10.29
C SER A 251 20.51 15.10 10.06
N ALA A 252 20.78 13.79 10.01
CA ALA A 252 22.12 13.26 9.73
C ALA A 252 22.62 13.73 8.35
N THR A 253 21.77 13.68 7.33
CA THR A 253 22.12 14.12 5.97
C THR A 253 22.42 15.61 5.92
N VAL A 254 21.59 16.44 6.56
CA VAL A 254 21.81 17.89 6.63
C VAL A 254 23.15 18.21 7.32
N ILE A 255 23.46 17.53 8.43
CA ILE A 255 24.72 17.72 9.16
C ILE A 255 25.92 17.32 8.29
N ILE A 256 25.86 16.19 7.59
CA ILE A 256 26.95 15.74 6.70
C ILE A 256 27.17 16.74 5.57
N VAL A 257 26.11 17.20 4.91
CA VAL A 257 26.20 18.18 3.82
C VAL A 257 26.77 19.50 4.35
N ALA A 258 26.33 19.99 5.51
CA ALA A 258 26.86 21.20 6.12
C ALA A 258 28.34 21.05 6.46
N ALA A 259 28.76 19.90 7.01
CA ALA A 259 30.17 19.63 7.32
C ALA A 259 31.03 19.59 6.03
N LEU A 260 30.56 18.99 4.96
CA LEU A 260 31.25 18.96 3.68
C LEU A 260 31.42 20.38 3.08
N ILE A 261 30.35 21.18 3.10
CA ILE A 261 30.42 22.59 2.66
C ILE A 261 31.42 23.37 3.50
N PHE A 262 31.38 23.17 4.82
CA PHE A 262 32.33 23.85 5.74
C PHE A 262 33.77 23.47 5.42
N VAL A 263 34.10 22.20 5.22
CA VAL A 263 35.43 21.74 4.83
C VAL A 263 35.87 22.38 3.49
N VAL A 264 34.98 22.38 2.49
CA VAL A 264 35.27 23.00 1.17
C VAL A 264 35.54 24.49 1.30
N VAL A 265 34.75 25.20 2.13
CA VAL A 265 34.95 26.64 2.35
C VAL A 265 36.29 26.93 3.03
N ILE A 266 36.66 26.17 4.09
CA ILE A 266 37.93 26.33 4.79
C ILE A 266 39.10 26.03 3.86
N THR A 267 39.07 24.93 3.13
CA THR A 267 40.15 24.52 2.21
C THR A 267 40.34 25.55 1.08
N ARG A 268 39.24 26.12 0.55
CA ARG A 268 39.33 27.18 -0.47
C ARG A 268 39.86 28.52 0.13
N ARG A 269 39.47 28.88 1.34
CA ARG A 269 40.03 30.05 2.02
C ARG A 269 41.53 29.91 2.33
N GLY A 270 41.93 28.72 2.86
CA GLY A 270 43.36 28.47 3.15
C GLY A 270 44.25 28.45 1.90
N ARG A 271 43.71 28.13 0.74
CA ARG A 271 44.46 28.22 -0.54
C ARG A 271 44.61 29.66 -1.03
N ARG A 272 43.61 30.54 -0.81
CA ARG A 272 43.67 31.97 -1.19
C ARG A 272 44.70 32.74 -0.36
N THR A 273 44.75 32.52 0.96
CA THR A 273 45.74 33.18 1.81
C THR A 273 47.19 32.77 1.49
N LYS A 274 47.42 31.54 1.02
CA LYS A 274 48.75 31.08 0.62
C LYS A 274 49.23 31.64 -0.72
N SER A 275 48.34 32.06 -1.62
CA SER A 275 48.74 32.69 -2.89
C SER A 275 49.04 34.20 -2.74
N GLU A 276 48.49 34.87 -1.72
CA GLU A 276 48.76 36.27 -1.44
C GLU A 276 50.08 36.46 -0.65
N GLU A 277 50.60 35.43 0.01
CA GLU A 277 51.88 35.50 0.76
C GLU A 277 53.09 35.14 -0.11
N SER A 278 52.88 34.74 -1.37
CA SER A 278 53.92 34.33 -2.32
C SER A 278 54.16 35.32 -3.46
N GLU A 279 53.51 36.51 -3.47
CA GLU A 279 53.77 37.67 -4.33
C GLU A 279 54.49 38.77 -3.55
#